data_8b6778196607388cae7adf6bc35b7341
#
_entry.id   8b6778196607388cae7adf6bc35b7341
#
_cell.length_a   1.000
_cell.length_b   1.000
_cell.length_c   1.000
_cell.angle_alpha   90.00
_cell.angle_beta   90.00
_cell.angle_gamma   90.00
#
_symmetry.space_group_name_H-M   'P 1'
#
loop_
_entity.id
_entity.type
_entity.pdbx_description
1 polymer ?
#
loop_
_entity_poly.entity_id
_entity_poly.type
_entity_poly.pdbx_seq_one_letter_code
_entity_poly.pdbx_strand_id
1 'polypeptide(L)'
;RIIIIIIIMSSSVVDFHSLSREELCRLFSQCCSSTEFASRLADCCCASSNSSSSNSHVKAKQMMQKSMPALVHAAREIWYDLNPSRDWEEAFRGHPRIGDDPVKLKEKFPSSSGDWAMGEQSNAMATATEETLRELGEMNVKYEQKFGRIFIICATGVSAEFVLANVKDRMENSPWAEMMVAAREQMKITELRLKKLNLSFGDGNGKASSSMKKRVKVLNEQTIISSSAANSEKKKSPITTHVLDTALGKPAEGIKVTLNNRSSAAPWISKEGYTDADGRVTDLMGGDDTLFAGDYELVFHVQEYVRMTTGQKSFYPECPIRFTVFSGRTKEHYHVPLLLNPFGYGTYRGS
;
A
#
# COMPACT_ATOMS: atom_id res chain seq x y z
N ARG A 1 1.10 28.83 -2.08
CA ARG A 1 0.58 28.38 -0.75
C ARG A 1 -0.96 28.21 -0.75
N ILE A 2 -1.71 29.10 -1.42
CA ILE A 2 -3.19 29.11 -1.39
C ILE A 2 -3.79 27.97 -2.21
N ILE A 3 -3.24 27.62 -3.38
CA ILE A 3 -3.80 26.61 -4.30
C ILE A 3 -3.76 25.19 -3.71
N ILE A 4 -2.70 24.80 -3.00
CA ILE A 4 -2.55 23.45 -2.44
C ILE A 4 -3.46 23.22 -1.22
N ILE A 5 -3.65 24.24 -0.41
CA ILE A 5 -4.63 24.22 0.70
C ILE A 5 -6.05 24.08 0.14
N ILE A 6 -6.35 24.71 -1.01
CA ILE A 6 -7.62 24.58 -1.71
C ILE A 6 -7.82 23.16 -2.28
N ILE A 7 -6.77 22.49 -2.79
CA ILE A 7 -6.85 21.12 -3.33
C ILE A 7 -7.23 20.10 -2.23
N ILE A 8 -6.77 20.30 -1.01
CA ILE A 8 -7.01 19.38 0.11
C ILE A 8 -8.34 19.64 0.80
N MET A 9 -8.80 20.90 0.82
CA MET A 9 -10.03 21.32 1.51
C MET A 9 -11.24 21.49 0.57
N SER A 10 -11.05 21.45 -0.76
CA SER A 10 -12.15 21.60 -1.71
C SER A 10 -12.58 20.23 -2.25
N SER A 11 -13.90 20.09 -2.43
CA SER A 11 -14.51 18.95 -3.14
C SER A 11 -14.19 18.93 -4.64
N SER A 12 -13.30 19.80 -5.12
CA SER A 12 -12.93 19.92 -6.53
C SER A 12 -11.89 18.86 -6.91
N VAL A 13 -12.17 18.13 -7.97
CA VAL A 13 -11.26 17.18 -8.60
C VAL A 13 -10.16 17.96 -9.31
N VAL A 14 -8.90 17.63 -9.04
CA VAL A 14 -7.75 18.28 -9.67
C VAL A 14 -7.21 17.36 -10.76
N ASP A 15 -6.99 17.91 -11.94
CA ASP A 15 -6.33 17.19 -13.03
C ASP A 15 -4.85 16.99 -12.69
N PHE A 16 -4.47 15.72 -12.54
CA PHE A 16 -3.12 15.32 -12.21
C PHE A 16 -2.07 15.84 -13.21
N HIS A 17 -2.42 15.89 -14.50
CA HIS A 17 -1.52 16.32 -15.56
C HIS A 17 -1.33 17.84 -15.62
N SER A 18 -2.17 18.61 -14.93
CA SER A 18 -2.04 20.07 -14.85
C SER A 18 -1.05 20.53 -13.79
N LEU A 19 -0.58 19.62 -12.92
CA LEU A 19 0.29 19.96 -11.78
C LEU A 19 1.76 20.01 -12.22
N SER A 20 2.44 21.07 -11.82
CA SER A 20 3.90 21.20 -11.97
C SER A 20 4.64 20.23 -11.04
N ARG A 21 5.92 19.97 -11.31
CA ARG A 21 6.80 19.17 -10.45
C ARG A 21 6.81 19.67 -9.01
N GLU A 22 6.90 20.97 -8.83
CA GLU A 22 6.95 21.61 -7.51
C GLU A 22 5.63 21.44 -6.75
N GLU A 23 4.51 21.50 -7.44
CA GLU A 23 3.18 21.26 -6.86
C GLU A 23 3.01 19.79 -6.46
N LEU A 24 3.43 18.86 -7.31
CA LEU A 24 3.43 17.43 -7.01
C LEU A 24 4.34 17.12 -5.80
N CYS A 25 5.54 17.70 -5.76
CA CYS A 25 6.46 17.52 -4.66
C CYS A 25 5.86 17.98 -3.32
N ARG A 26 5.21 19.15 -3.30
CA ARG A 26 4.49 19.67 -2.12
C ARG A 26 3.32 18.78 -1.74
N LEU A 27 2.57 18.28 -2.71
CA LEU A 27 1.43 17.40 -2.49
C LEU A 27 1.86 16.08 -1.87
N PHE A 28 2.91 15.46 -2.41
CA PHE A 28 3.43 14.18 -1.90
C PHE A 28 4.13 14.32 -0.54
N SER A 29 4.75 15.47 -0.25
CA SER A 29 5.30 15.76 1.09
C SER A 29 4.24 15.79 2.19
N GLN A 30 2.98 16.06 1.86
CA GLN A 30 1.87 15.97 2.81
C GLN A 30 1.45 14.53 3.07
N CYS A 31 1.61 13.65 2.07
CA CYS A 31 1.31 12.23 2.22
C CYS A 31 2.42 11.48 2.99
N CYS A 32 3.68 11.87 2.75
CA CYS A 32 4.86 11.30 3.40
C CYS A 32 5.91 12.40 3.58
N SER A 33 6.34 12.62 4.82
CA SER A 33 7.23 13.73 5.18
C SER A 33 8.71 13.54 4.76
N SER A 34 9.05 12.48 4.01
CA SER A 34 10.38 12.31 3.42
C SER A 34 10.54 13.18 2.18
N THR A 35 11.53 14.06 2.21
CA THR A 35 11.85 14.97 1.11
C THR A 35 12.28 14.20 -0.14
N GLU A 36 13.11 13.17 0.02
CA GLU A 36 13.56 12.32 -1.07
C GLU A 36 12.42 11.54 -1.70
N PHE A 37 11.51 10.98 -0.88
CA PHE A 37 10.31 10.31 -1.36
C PHE A 37 9.47 11.23 -2.27
N ALA A 38 9.15 12.42 -1.76
CA ALA A 38 8.30 13.36 -2.49
C ALA A 38 8.95 13.82 -3.79
N SER A 39 10.26 14.09 -3.78
CA SER A 39 11.03 14.48 -4.95
C SER A 39 11.03 13.37 -6.01
N ARG A 40 11.41 12.15 -5.64
CA ARG A 40 11.49 11.02 -6.57
C ARG A 40 10.13 10.65 -7.16
N LEU A 41 9.07 10.71 -6.35
CA LEU A 41 7.72 10.43 -6.84
C LEU A 41 7.24 11.53 -7.81
N ALA A 42 7.53 12.80 -7.54
CA ALA A 42 7.24 13.90 -8.46
C ALA A 42 8.04 13.77 -9.78
N ASP A 43 9.32 13.40 -9.71
CA ASP A 43 10.15 13.16 -10.90
C ASP A 43 9.61 12.03 -11.77
N CYS A 44 9.14 10.95 -11.16
CA CYS A 44 8.47 9.85 -11.88
C CYS A 44 7.21 10.31 -12.60
N CYS A 45 6.48 11.27 -12.02
CA CYS A 45 5.24 11.80 -12.57
C CYS A 45 5.47 12.83 -13.70
N CYS A 46 6.59 13.59 -13.67
CA CYS A 46 6.89 14.67 -14.62
C CYS A 46 7.76 14.26 -15.80
N ALA A 47 8.25 13.01 -15.85
CA ALA A 47 9.14 12.56 -16.93
C ALA A 47 8.43 12.58 -18.29
N SER A 48 8.80 13.56 -19.13
CA SER A 48 8.26 13.75 -20.48
C SER A 48 8.49 12.52 -21.37
N SER A 49 7.51 12.25 -22.24
CA SER A 49 7.47 11.15 -23.22
C SER A 49 8.48 11.24 -24.37
N ASN A 50 9.48 12.12 -24.30
CA ASN A 50 10.36 12.45 -25.43
C ASN A 50 11.62 11.57 -25.57
N SER A 51 11.75 10.47 -24.81
CA SER A 51 12.83 9.51 -25.07
C SER A 51 12.30 8.31 -25.85
N SER A 52 12.63 8.24 -27.13
CA SER A 52 12.38 7.11 -28.05
C SER A 52 13.20 5.85 -27.71
N SER A 53 13.39 5.55 -26.45
CA SER A 53 14.09 4.38 -25.96
C SER A 53 13.10 3.24 -25.74
N SER A 54 13.35 2.12 -26.41
CA SER A 54 12.57 0.88 -26.34
C SER A 54 12.68 0.12 -25.02
N ASN A 55 13.17 0.75 -23.94
CA ASN A 55 13.41 0.15 -22.64
C ASN A 55 12.12 -0.04 -21.83
N SER A 56 11.98 -1.19 -21.20
CA SER A 56 10.87 -1.56 -20.32
C SER A 56 10.56 -0.53 -19.22
N HIS A 57 11.59 0.18 -18.72
CA HIS A 57 11.45 1.28 -17.76
C HIS A 57 10.66 2.50 -18.28
N VAL A 58 10.72 2.79 -19.59
CA VAL A 58 9.98 3.92 -20.19
C VAL A 58 8.50 3.59 -20.31
N LYS A 59 8.14 2.34 -20.62
CA LYS A 59 6.75 1.89 -20.64
C LYS A 59 6.13 1.88 -19.23
N ALA A 60 6.88 1.48 -18.22
CA ALA A 60 6.44 1.54 -16.82
C ALA A 60 6.16 3.00 -16.39
N LYS A 61 7.05 3.95 -16.75
CA LYS A 61 6.85 5.38 -16.49
C LYS A 61 5.58 5.95 -17.14
N GLN A 62 5.26 5.56 -18.37
CA GLN A 62 4.02 5.99 -19.05
C GLN A 62 2.75 5.40 -18.44
N MET A 63 2.84 4.23 -17.80
CA MET A 63 1.69 3.64 -17.10
C MET A 63 1.39 4.33 -15.76
N MET A 64 2.41 4.90 -15.10
CA MET A 64 2.28 5.55 -13.78
C MET A 64 1.41 6.82 -13.81
N GLN A 65 1.34 7.51 -14.95
CA GLN A 65 0.56 8.74 -15.13
C GLN A 65 -0.95 8.48 -15.36
N LYS A 66 -1.39 7.23 -15.41
CA LYS A 66 -2.73 6.89 -15.93
C LYS A 66 -3.77 6.53 -14.87
N SER A 67 -3.37 6.30 -13.62
CA SER A 67 -4.33 5.90 -12.60
C SER A 67 -3.78 5.98 -11.17
N MET A 68 -4.68 6.09 -10.20
CA MET A 68 -4.32 6.05 -8.78
C MET A 68 -3.60 4.74 -8.37
N PRO A 69 -4.00 3.53 -8.82
CA PRO A 69 -3.24 2.32 -8.53
C PRO A 69 -1.79 2.37 -9.03
N ALA A 70 -1.54 2.94 -10.21
CA ALA A 70 -0.20 3.07 -10.76
C ALA A 70 0.65 4.07 -9.95
N LEU A 71 0.06 5.18 -9.48
CA LEU A 71 0.72 6.13 -8.57
C LEU A 71 1.10 5.47 -7.24
N VAL A 72 0.20 4.70 -6.64
CA VAL A 72 0.45 3.96 -5.40
C VAL A 72 1.56 2.92 -5.59
N HIS A 73 1.57 2.22 -6.72
CA HIS A 73 2.63 1.27 -7.04
C HIS A 73 4.00 1.97 -7.10
N ALA A 74 4.10 3.07 -7.85
CA ALA A 74 5.35 3.86 -7.93
C ALA A 74 5.80 4.36 -6.54
N ALA A 75 4.87 4.81 -5.72
CA ALA A 75 5.15 5.24 -4.36
C ALA A 75 5.76 4.11 -3.50
N ARG A 76 5.25 2.88 -3.63
CA ARG A 76 5.82 1.71 -2.93
C ARG A 76 7.24 1.39 -3.39
N GLU A 77 7.48 1.31 -4.70
CA GLU A 77 8.80 1.03 -5.27
C GLU A 77 9.83 2.06 -4.79
N ILE A 78 9.46 3.36 -4.82
CA ILE A 78 10.33 4.43 -4.35
C ILE A 78 10.57 4.31 -2.84
N TRP A 79 9.51 4.10 -2.04
CA TRP A 79 9.61 4.02 -0.59
C TRP A 79 10.61 2.98 -0.12
N TYR A 80 10.54 1.78 -0.68
CA TYR A 80 11.42 0.69 -0.26
C TYR A 80 12.83 0.74 -0.86
N ASP A 81 13.08 1.63 -1.84
CA ASP A 81 14.42 1.93 -2.38
C ASP A 81 15.11 3.09 -1.64
N LEU A 82 14.44 3.74 -0.69
CA LEU A 82 15.00 4.83 0.11
C LEU A 82 15.98 4.34 1.17
N ASN A 83 16.81 5.27 1.65
CA ASN A 83 17.73 4.99 2.75
C ASN A 83 16.98 4.94 4.10
N PRO A 84 16.98 3.78 4.81
CA PRO A 84 16.25 3.64 6.07
C PRO A 84 16.66 4.62 7.16
N SER A 85 17.97 4.85 7.31
CA SER A 85 18.51 5.68 8.40
C SER A 85 18.35 7.19 8.17
N ARG A 86 18.03 7.61 6.94
CA ARG A 86 17.84 9.01 6.59
C ARG A 86 16.39 9.30 6.23
N ASP A 87 15.91 8.65 5.19
CA ASP A 87 14.66 9.03 4.52
C ASP A 87 13.42 8.47 5.24
N TRP A 88 13.51 7.23 5.76
CA TRP A 88 12.43 6.69 6.58
C TRP A 88 12.35 7.38 7.94
N GLU A 89 13.49 7.64 8.57
CA GLU A 89 13.52 8.39 9.85
C GLU A 89 13.01 9.83 9.68
N GLU A 90 13.26 10.47 8.52
CA GLU A 90 12.67 11.78 8.20
C GLU A 90 11.14 11.69 8.13
N ALA A 91 10.62 10.67 7.43
CA ALA A 91 9.17 10.44 7.33
C ALA A 91 8.53 10.18 8.70
N PHE A 92 9.15 9.34 9.53
CA PHE A 92 8.63 9.02 10.87
C PHE A 92 8.53 10.25 11.77
N ARG A 93 9.54 11.12 11.75
CA ARG A 93 9.53 12.39 12.53
C ARG A 93 8.41 13.34 12.11
N GLY A 94 7.85 13.19 10.92
CA GLY A 94 6.71 13.96 10.44
C GLY A 94 5.37 13.57 11.05
N HIS A 95 5.31 12.52 11.90
CA HIS A 95 4.09 12.10 12.57
C HIS A 95 3.99 12.62 14.01
N PRO A 96 2.78 12.89 14.50
CA PRO A 96 2.54 13.07 15.93
C PRO A 96 2.58 11.72 16.65
N ARG A 97 2.89 11.73 17.94
CA ARG A 97 2.71 10.57 18.80
C ARG A 97 1.23 10.21 18.90
N ILE A 98 0.91 8.93 18.93
CA ILE A 98 -0.44 8.47 19.15
C ILE A 98 -0.80 8.69 20.63
N GLY A 99 -1.93 9.38 20.87
CA GLY A 99 -2.39 9.72 22.21
C GLY A 99 -1.84 11.05 22.78
N ASP A 100 -1.08 11.82 22.00
CA ASP A 100 -0.71 13.18 22.38
C ASP A 100 -1.95 14.11 22.42
N ASP A 101 -1.88 15.14 23.29
CA ASP A 101 -2.92 16.16 23.43
C ASP A 101 -3.19 16.87 22.09
N PRO A 102 -4.46 16.87 21.61
CA PRO A 102 -4.84 17.49 20.33
C PRO A 102 -4.46 18.97 20.22
N VAL A 103 -4.42 19.71 21.33
CA VAL A 103 -4.05 21.13 21.36
C VAL A 103 -2.57 21.29 21.04
N LYS A 104 -1.70 20.52 21.69
CA LYS A 104 -0.27 20.50 21.44
C LYS A 104 0.08 20.01 20.03
N LEU A 105 -0.74 19.11 19.47
CA LEU A 105 -0.58 18.64 18.11
C LEU A 105 -0.80 19.74 17.08
N LYS A 106 -1.81 20.57 17.24
CA LYS A 106 -2.08 21.72 16.34
C LYS A 106 -0.96 22.74 16.36
N GLU A 107 -0.37 23.01 17.52
CA GLU A 107 0.77 23.93 17.65
C GLU A 107 2.02 23.39 16.95
N LYS A 108 2.29 22.10 17.09
CA LYS A 108 3.49 21.45 16.55
C LYS A 108 3.38 21.14 15.05
N PHE A 109 2.18 20.83 14.57
CA PHE A 109 1.89 20.45 13.18
C PHE A 109 0.79 21.34 12.57
N PRO A 110 1.06 22.61 12.27
CA PRO A 110 0.07 23.58 11.79
C PRO A 110 -0.35 23.36 10.32
N SER A 111 0.09 22.29 9.69
CA SER A 111 -0.20 21.96 8.29
C SER A 111 -1.33 20.92 8.17
N SER A 112 -1.88 20.78 6.96
CA SER A 112 -2.88 19.78 6.61
C SER A 112 -2.50 18.33 6.94
N SER A 113 -1.22 18.02 7.07
CA SER A 113 -0.75 16.71 7.55
C SER A 113 -1.10 16.46 9.02
N GLY A 114 -1.14 17.52 9.84
CA GLY A 114 -1.63 17.46 11.23
C GLY A 114 -3.12 17.16 11.31
N ASP A 115 -3.94 17.79 10.46
CA ASP A 115 -5.39 17.55 10.41
C ASP A 115 -5.72 16.11 9.98
N TRP A 116 -4.97 15.54 9.04
CA TRP A 116 -5.12 14.13 8.65
C TRP A 116 -4.73 13.17 9.77
N ALA A 117 -3.59 13.42 10.42
CA ALA A 117 -3.14 12.60 11.54
C ALA A 117 -4.13 12.64 12.71
N MET A 118 -4.72 13.79 13.00
CA MET A 118 -5.77 13.92 14.01
C MET A 118 -7.03 13.14 13.63
N GLY A 119 -7.48 13.23 12.38
CA GLY A 119 -8.63 12.46 11.89
C GLY A 119 -8.37 10.95 11.85
N GLU A 120 -7.14 10.54 11.58
CA GLU A 120 -6.71 9.14 11.58
C GLU A 120 -6.68 8.53 13.00
N GLN A 121 -6.34 9.34 14.02
CA GLN A 121 -6.27 8.93 15.43
C GLN A 121 -7.58 9.12 16.19
N SER A 122 -8.43 10.09 15.81
CA SER A 122 -9.61 10.49 16.60
C SER A 122 -10.59 9.33 16.83
N ASN A 123 -10.81 8.50 15.83
CA ASN A 123 -11.71 7.34 15.96
C ASN A 123 -11.12 6.25 16.86
N ALA A 124 -9.80 6.06 16.84
CA ALA A 124 -9.12 5.08 17.69
C ALA A 124 -9.15 5.47 19.17
N MET A 125 -9.09 6.79 19.44
CA MET A 125 -9.02 7.33 20.81
C MET A 125 -10.40 7.67 21.42
N ALA A 126 -11.45 7.82 20.60
CA ALA A 126 -12.76 8.29 21.03
C ALA A 126 -13.46 7.38 22.07
N THR A 127 -13.14 6.07 22.07
CA THR A 127 -13.73 5.06 22.97
C THR A 127 -12.73 4.54 24.01
N ALA A 128 -11.50 5.06 24.03
CA ALA A 128 -10.44 4.60 24.91
C ALA A 128 -10.70 5.00 26.37
N THR A 129 -10.38 4.10 27.30
CA THR A 129 -10.41 4.42 28.73
C THR A 129 -9.20 5.28 29.12
N GLU A 130 -9.32 6.09 30.19
CA GLU A 130 -8.18 6.87 30.72
C GLU A 130 -6.97 5.97 31.05
N GLU A 131 -7.23 4.76 31.54
CA GLU A 131 -6.19 3.78 31.86
C GLU A 131 -5.45 3.33 30.58
N THR A 132 -6.18 2.99 29.52
CA THR A 132 -5.59 2.64 28.20
C THR A 132 -4.73 3.77 27.65
N LEU A 133 -5.20 5.02 27.72
CA LEU A 133 -4.46 6.19 27.24
C LEU A 133 -3.20 6.44 28.07
N ARG A 134 -3.27 6.31 29.39
CA ARG A 134 -2.11 6.44 30.30
C ARG A 134 -1.06 5.38 29.97
N GLU A 135 -1.49 4.11 29.88
CA GLU A 135 -0.57 3.02 29.57
C GLU A 135 0.06 3.17 28.18
N LEU A 136 -0.71 3.60 27.19
CA LEU A 136 -0.21 3.90 25.85
C LEU A 136 0.86 5.00 25.86
N GLY A 137 0.65 6.05 26.67
CA GLY A 137 1.64 7.11 26.88
C GLY A 137 2.95 6.58 27.47
N GLU A 138 2.86 5.72 28.50
CA GLU A 138 4.03 5.08 29.12
C GLU A 138 4.78 4.18 28.12
N MET A 139 4.02 3.40 27.34
CA MET A 139 4.61 2.52 26.34
C MET A 139 5.28 3.27 25.18
N ASN A 140 4.72 4.41 24.74
CA ASN A 140 5.36 5.26 23.76
C ASN A 140 6.73 5.78 24.24
N VAL A 141 6.84 6.19 25.52
CA VAL A 141 8.14 6.62 26.10
C VAL A 141 9.14 5.48 26.10
N LYS A 142 8.73 4.27 26.54
CA LYS A 142 9.60 3.09 26.55
C LYS A 142 10.02 2.69 25.13
N TYR A 143 9.11 2.78 24.17
CA TYR A 143 9.37 2.47 22.78
C TYR A 143 10.42 3.44 22.19
N GLU A 144 10.27 4.75 22.42
CA GLU A 144 11.24 5.74 21.97
C GLU A 144 12.62 5.55 22.60
N GLN A 145 12.67 5.19 23.88
CA GLN A 145 13.93 4.88 24.57
C GLN A 145 14.62 3.66 23.96
N LYS A 146 13.86 2.63 23.58
CA LYS A 146 14.40 1.40 23.00
C LYS A 146 14.84 1.58 21.53
N PHE A 147 14.03 2.25 20.71
CA PHE A 147 14.20 2.28 19.26
C PHE A 147 14.68 3.63 18.71
N GLY A 148 14.75 4.68 19.53
CA GLY A 148 15.20 6.02 19.14
C GLY A 148 14.24 6.77 18.21
N ARG A 149 12.99 6.30 18.07
CA ARG A 149 11.95 6.86 17.20
C ARG A 149 10.57 6.72 17.80
N ILE A 150 9.62 7.51 17.31
CA ILE A 150 8.21 7.38 17.69
C ILE A 150 7.60 6.07 17.16
N PHE A 151 6.59 5.56 17.84
CA PHE A 151 5.81 4.41 17.40
C PHE A 151 4.94 4.78 16.21
N ILE A 152 5.13 4.08 15.09
CA ILE A 152 4.37 4.26 13.85
C ILE A 152 3.42 3.09 13.66
N ILE A 153 2.13 3.39 13.52
CA ILE A 153 1.07 2.43 13.17
C ILE A 153 -0.01 3.13 12.34
N CYS A 154 -0.56 2.45 11.36
CA CYS A 154 -1.73 2.93 10.63
C CYS A 154 -2.97 2.79 11.51
N ALA A 155 -3.34 3.86 12.23
CA ALA A 155 -4.39 3.87 13.23
C ALA A 155 -5.82 3.94 12.66
N THR A 156 -5.99 4.00 11.33
CA THR A 156 -7.30 4.11 10.70
C THR A 156 -8.13 2.84 10.93
N GLY A 157 -9.23 2.99 11.67
CA GLY A 157 -10.21 1.91 11.88
C GLY A 157 -9.83 0.88 12.96
N VAL A 158 -8.80 1.15 13.77
CA VAL A 158 -8.41 0.29 14.91
C VAL A 158 -8.70 0.97 16.25
N SER A 159 -8.87 0.18 17.32
CA SER A 159 -9.11 0.72 18.68
C SER A 159 -7.80 1.05 19.41
N ALA A 160 -7.90 1.84 20.49
CA ALA A 160 -6.75 2.18 21.34
C ALA A 160 -6.16 0.93 22.02
N GLU A 161 -6.98 -0.02 22.41
CA GLU A 161 -6.56 -1.29 22.99
C GLU A 161 -5.74 -2.11 21.99
N PHE A 162 -6.15 -2.12 20.72
CA PHE A 162 -5.37 -2.76 19.65
C PHE A 162 -4.02 -2.08 19.47
N VAL A 163 -3.99 -0.74 19.47
CA VAL A 163 -2.73 0.03 19.37
C VAL A 163 -1.82 -0.29 20.55
N LEU A 164 -2.37 -0.33 21.79
CA LEU A 164 -1.63 -0.67 23.00
C LEU A 164 -1.08 -2.10 22.97
N ALA A 165 -1.88 -3.07 22.56
CA ALA A 165 -1.42 -4.45 22.40
C ALA A 165 -0.29 -4.53 21.37
N ASN A 166 -0.43 -3.80 20.25
CA ASN A 166 0.55 -3.80 19.17
C ASN A 166 1.89 -3.17 19.59
N VAL A 167 1.89 -2.05 20.33
CA VAL A 167 3.14 -1.47 20.82
C VAL A 167 3.84 -2.39 21.84
N LYS A 168 3.10 -3.07 22.70
CA LYS A 168 3.66 -4.05 23.63
C LYS A 168 4.33 -5.22 22.90
N ASP A 169 3.64 -5.80 21.92
CA ASP A 169 4.16 -6.91 21.12
C ASP A 169 5.41 -6.52 20.34
N ARG A 170 5.42 -5.32 19.74
CA ARG A 170 6.56 -4.80 18.97
C ARG A 170 7.75 -4.38 19.83
N MET A 171 7.57 -4.24 21.15
CA MET A 171 8.71 -4.07 22.05
C MET A 171 9.67 -5.27 22.05
N GLU A 172 9.23 -6.45 21.66
CA GLU A 172 10.09 -7.65 21.58
C GLU A 172 10.95 -7.67 20.29
N ASN A 173 10.67 -6.81 19.34
CA ASN A 173 11.42 -6.75 18.08
C ASN A 173 12.88 -6.32 18.29
N SER A 174 13.75 -6.81 17.39
CA SER A 174 15.08 -6.22 17.21
C SER A 174 14.97 -4.84 16.55
N PRO A 175 15.94 -3.92 16.75
CA PRO A 175 15.88 -2.57 16.17
C PRO A 175 15.66 -2.54 14.65
N TRP A 176 16.23 -3.50 13.93
CA TRP A 176 16.05 -3.60 12.48
C TRP A 176 14.67 -4.14 12.11
N ALA A 177 14.21 -5.22 12.75
CA ALA A 177 12.87 -5.74 12.51
C ALA A 177 11.82 -4.65 12.77
N GLU A 178 11.99 -3.88 13.83
CA GLU A 178 11.09 -2.80 14.17
C GLU A 178 11.13 -1.65 13.15
N MET A 179 12.30 -1.29 12.64
CA MET A 179 12.46 -0.33 11.54
C MET A 179 11.61 -0.75 10.33
N MET A 180 11.63 -2.03 9.99
CA MET A 180 10.88 -2.57 8.84
C MET A 180 9.38 -2.57 9.09
N VAL A 181 8.94 -2.89 10.30
CA VAL A 181 7.52 -2.82 10.67
C VAL A 181 7.04 -1.36 10.60
N ALA A 182 7.79 -0.42 11.16
CA ALA A 182 7.48 1.01 11.09
C ALA A 182 7.40 1.51 9.64
N ALA A 183 8.32 1.08 8.77
CA ALA A 183 8.31 1.43 7.35
C ALA A 183 7.06 0.90 6.60
N ARG A 184 6.58 -0.32 6.92
CA ARG A 184 5.33 -0.85 6.38
C ARG A 184 4.13 -0.04 6.84
N GLU A 185 4.05 0.27 8.12
CA GLU A 185 2.96 1.08 8.66
C GLU A 185 2.95 2.48 8.04
N GLN A 186 4.12 3.10 7.87
CA GLN A 186 4.27 4.36 7.15
C GLN A 186 3.75 4.26 5.71
N MET A 187 4.07 3.19 4.99
CA MET A 187 3.59 3.03 3.62
C MET A 187 2.06 2.86 3.55
N LYS A 188 1.45 2.13 4.50
CA LYS A 188 -0.02 2.04 4.61
C LYS A 188 -0.65 3.44 4.80
N ILE A 189 -0.07 4.27 5.68
CA ILE A 189 -0.51 5.65 5.89
C ILE A 189 -0.37 6.47 4.61
N THR A 190 0.78 6.38 3.95
CA THR A 190 1.06 7.10 2.70
C THR A 190 0.05 6.73 1.61
N GLU A 191 -0.26 5.44 1.45
CA GLU A 191 -1.26 4.98 0.48
C GLU A 191 -2.66 5.51 0.77
N LEU A 192 -3.08 5.49 2.04
CA LEU A 192 -4.37 6.05 2.43
C LEU A 192 -4.44 7.55 2.12
N ARG A 193 -3.36 8.29 2.37
CA ARG A 193 -3.28 9.72 2.07
C ARG A 193 -3.26 10.00 0.57
N LEU A 194 -2.50 9.23 -0.22
CA LEU A 194 -2.50 9.32 -1.68
C LEU A 194 -3.91 9.08 -2.24
N LYS A 195 -4.63 8.06 -1.75
CA LYS A 195 -5.99 7.74 -2.17
C LYS A 195 -7.03 8.81 -1.78
N LYS A 196 -6.76 9.57 -0.70
CA LYS A 196 -7.58 10.73 -0.30
C LYS A 196 -7.35 11.96 -1.20
N LEU A 197 -6.26 12.00 -1.96
CA LEU A 197 -6.07 13.06 -2.94
C LEU A 197 -7.11 12.95 -4.06
N ASN A 198 -7.89 14.00 -4.26
CA ASN A 198 -8.95 14.02 -5.25
C ASN A 198 -8.38 14.32 -6.65
N LEU A 199 -7.55 13.39 -7.16
CA LEU A 199 -6.85 13.50 -8.43
C LEU A 199 -7.62 12.80 -9.55
N SER A 200 -7.77 13.46 -10.70
CA SER A 200 -8.24 12.84 -11.93
C SER A 200 -7.06 12.57 -12.86
N PHE A 201 -7.05 11.39 -13.44
CA PHE A 201 -6.07 10.94 -14.43
C PHE A 201 -6.78 10.90 -15.80
N GLY A 202 -7.06 12.07 -16.37
CA GLY A 202 -7.76 12.19 -17.65
C GLY A 202 -6.88 11.78 -18.83
N ASP A 203 -7.51 11.29 -19.91
CA ASP A 203 -6.83 10.89 -21.16
C ASP A 203 -6.37 12.10 -22.02
N GLY A 204 -5.75 13.12 -21.46
CA GLY A 204 -5.14 14.24 -22.23
C GLY A 204 -6.01 14.96 -23.30
N ASN A 205 -7.21 14.48 -23.55
CA ASN A 205 -8.17 15.01 -24.51
C ASN A 205 -9.39 15.57 -23.80
N GLY A 206 -9.27 16.70 -23.16
CA GLY A 206 -10.25 17.70 -22.69
C GLY A 206 -11.77 17.41 -22.62
N LYS A 207 -12.21 16.15 -22.51
CA LYS A 207 -13.62 15.80 -22.34
C LYS A 207 -13.78 14.99 -21.03
N ALA A 208 -14.06 15.71 -19.96
CA ALA A 208 -14.55 15.09 -18.72
C ALA A 208 -15.80 14.25 -19.03
N SER A 209 -15.67 12.92 -18.95
CA SER A 209 -16.78 12.01 -19.17
C SER A 209 -17.88 12.27 -18.14
N SER A 210 -19.10 12.51 -18.63
CA SER A 210 -20.31 12.74 -17.82
C SER A 210 -20.68 11.57 -16.89
N SER A 211 -20.02 10.44 -17.06
CA SER A 211 -20.13 9.22 -16.23
C SER A 211 -19.52 9.39 -14.83
N MET A 212 -18.51 10.25 -14.65
CA MET A 212 -17.86 10.46 -13.34
C MET A 212 -18.73 11.27 -12.37
N LYS A 213 -19.56 12.21 -12.85
CA LYS A 213 -20.46 12.98 -11.99
C LYS A 213 -21.51 12.12 -11.28
N LYS A 214 -21.88 10.98 -11.84
CA LYS A 214 -22.82 10.03 -11.25
C LYS A 214 -22.20 9.15 -10.15
N ARG A 215 -20.88 8.82 -10.25
CA ARG A 215 -20.19 7.98 -9.25
C ARG A 215 -19.85 8.73 -7.96
N VAL A 216 -19.54 10.03 -8.03
CA VAL A 216 -19.25 10.84 -6.84
C VAL A 216 -20.51 11.05 -5.99
N LYS A 217 -21.68 11.17 -6.61
CA LYS A 217 -22.96 11.29 -5.89
C LYS A 217 -23.34 10.00 -5.14
N VAL A 218 -23.04 8.85 -5.72
CA VAL A 218 -23.30 7.53 -5.10
C VAL A 218 -22.37 7.24 -3.91
N LEU A 219 -21.11 7.71 -3.94
CA LEU A 219 -20.17 7.50 -2.83
C LEU A 219 -20.48 8.37 -1.60
N ASN A 220 -21.08 9.55 -1.79
CA ASN A 220 -21.49 10.41 -0.66
C ASN A 220 -22.80 9.97 0.01
N GLU A 221 -23.66 9.24 -0.70
CA GLU A 221 -24.92 8.74 -0.13
C GLU A 221 -24.75 7.38 0.58
N GLN A 222 -23.64 6.64 0.34
CA GLN A 222 -23.38 5.35 0.99
C GLN A 222 -22.66 5.43 2.34
N THR A 223 -22.30 6.63 2.81
CA THR A 223 -21.62 6.81 4.11
C THR A 223 -22.61 6.97 5.29
N ILE A 224 -23.92 7.00 5.06
CA ILE A 224 -24.92 7.25 6.11
C ILE A 224 -25.89 6.09 6.36
N ILE A 225 -25.80 4.98 5.65
CA ILE A 225 -26.67 3.83 5.95
C ILE A 225 -25.82 2.63 6.34
N SER A 226 -25.68 2.51 7.66
CA SER A 226 -25.22 1.32 8.35
C SER A 226 -26.15 0.14 8.13
N SER A 227 -25.56 -1.03 8.04
CA SER A 227 -26.13 -2.31 8.47
C SER A 227 -27.54 -2.67 7.97
N SER A 228 -27.59 -3.22 6.77
CA SER A 228 -28.45 -4.38 6.51
C SER A 228 -27.90 -5.16 5.33
N ALA A 229 -27.73 -6.44 5.54
CA ALA A 229 -27.14 -7.42 4.65
C ALA A 229 -27.77 -7.40 3.26
N ALA A 230 -26.95 -7.23 2.23
CA ALA A 230 -27.20 -7.80 0.92
C ALA A 230 -25.92 -8.54 0.53
N ASN A 231 -25.94 -9.83 0.72
CA ASN A 231 -24.96 -10.81 0.25
C ASN A 231 -25.00 -10.81 -1.30
N SER A 232 -24.29 -9.88 -1.93
CA SER A 232 -23.83 -10.11 -3.29
C SER A 232 -22.54 -10.91 -3.15
N GLU A 233 -22.58 -12.22 -3.38
CA GLU A 233 -21.40 -13.07 -3.47
C GLU A 233 -20.44 -12.45 -4.50
N LYS A 234 -19.39 -11.80 -4.00
CA LYS A 234 -18.28 -11.33 -4.82
C LYS A 234 -17.67 -12.57 -5.45
N LYS A 235 -17.85 -12.76 -6.75
CA LYS A 235 -17.33 -13.90 -7.48
C LYS A 235 -15.83 -14.00 -7.26
N LYS A 236 -15.36 -15.12 -6.70
CA LYS A 236 -13.96 -15.32 -6.34
C LYS A 236 -13.08 -15.37 -7.59
N SER A 237 -11.85 -14.86 -7.49
CA SER A 237 -10.84 -15.01 -8.55
C SER A 237 -10.62 -16.50 -8.84
N PRO A 238 -10.54 -16.91 -10.11
CA PRO A 238 -10.28 -18.31 -10.45
C PRO A 238 -8.86 -18.77 -10.08
N ILE A 239 -7.91 -17.84 -9.92
CA ILE A 239 -6.56 -18.13 -9.45
C ILE A 239 -6.29 -17.27 -8.21
N THR A 240 -5.86 -17.91 -7.12
CA THR A 240 -5.47 -17.27 -5.87
C THR A 240 -4.15 -17.84 -5.37
N THR A 241 -3.48 -17.10 -4.51
CA THR A 241 -2.25 -17.56 -3.87
C THR A 241 -2.19 -17.18 -2.40
N HIS A 242 -1.23 -17.75 -1.69
CA HIS A 242 -0.94 -17.48 -0.31
C HIS A 242 0.54 -17.74 -0.05
N VAL A 243 1.22 -16.87 0.66
CA VAL A 243 2.63 -17.01 1.02
C VAL A 243 2.77 -17.16 2.53
N LEU A 244 3.41 -18.23 2.96
CA LEU A 244 3.77 -18.49 4.34
C LEU A 244 5.30 -18.39 4.48
N ASP A 245 5.77 -17.53 5.36
CA ASP A 245 7.17 -17.52 5.80
C ASP A 245 7.37 -18.63 6.82
N THR A 246 8.03 -19.70 6.38
CA THR A 246 8.27 -20.89 7.21
C THR A 246 9.39 -20.70 8.23
N ALA A 247 10.25 -19.69 8.04
CA ALA A 247 11.28 -19.35 9.02
C ALA A 247 10.69 -18.58 10.21
N LEU A 248 9.69 -17.73 9.96
CA LEU A 248 8.99 -16.95 10.98
C LEU A 248 7.70 -17.63 11.47
N GLY A 249 7.21 -18.67 10.78
CA GLY A 249 5.95 -19.35 11.11
C GLY A 249 4.71 -18.50 10.94
N LYS A 250 4.73 -17.50 10.04
CA LYS A 250 3.62 -16.56 9.85
C LYS A 250 3.39 -16.19 8.37
N PRO A 251 2.20 -15.65 8.05
CA PRO A 251 1.92 -15.14 6.71
C PRO A 251 2.94 -14.09 6.27
N ALA A 252 3.28 -14.08 4.98
CA ALA A 252 4.19 -13.11 4.39
C ALA A 252 3.40 -12.01 3.69
N GLU A 253 3.21 -10.87 4.35
CA GLU A 253 2.52 -9.70 3.83
C GLU A 253 3.43 -8.88 2.89
N GLY A 254 2.84 -8.25 1.87
CA GLY A 254 3.49 -7.25 1.02
C GLY A 254 4.36 -7.82 -0.09
N ILE A 255 4.32 -9.12 -0.36
CA ILE A 255 5.02 -9.72 -1.48
C ILE A 255 4.25 -9.41 -2.78
N LYS A 256 4.93 -8.82 -3.75
CA LYS A 256 4.41 -8.65 -5.10
C LYS A 256 4.31 -10.00 -5.78
N VAL A 257 3.17 -10.27 -6.40
CA VAL A 257 2.92 -11.49 -7.18
C VAL A 257 2.45 -11.10 -8.58
N THR A 258 3.10 -11.64 -9.60
CA THR A 258 2.71 -11.44 -11.00
C THR A 258 2.16 -12.76 -11.55
N LEU A 259 0.96 -12.73 -12.13
CA LEU A 259 0.37 -13.86 -12.86
C LEU A 259 0.53 -13.62 -14.35
N ASN A 260 1.18 -14.53 -15.05
CA ASN A 260 1.37 -14.52 -16.50
C ASN A 260 0.71 -15.75 -17.12
N ASN A 261 -0.02 -15.55 -18.22
CA ASN A 261 -0.39 -16.64 -19.12
C ASN A 261 0.77 -16.84 -20.12
N ARG A 262 1.26 -18.05 -20.24
CA ARG A 262 2.35 -18.43 -21.15
C ARG A 262 1.90 -19.18 -22.39
N SER A 263 0.60 -19.42 -22.53
CA SER A 263 0.03 -20.13 -23.67
C SER A 263 -0.17 -19.19 -24.87
N SER A 264 0.35 -19.58 -26.04
CA SER A 264 0.11 -18.84 -27.29
C SER A 264 -1.34 -18.96 -27.81
N ALA A 265 -2.10 -19.91 -27.28
CA ALA A 265 -3.49 -20.16 -27.69
C ALA A 265 -4.52 -19.32 -26.93
N ALA A 266 -4.11 -18.56 -25.92
CA ALA A 266 -5.00 -17.72 -25.14
C ALA A 266 -4.55 -16.24 -25.20
N PRO A 267 -5.45 -15.27 -24.97
CA PRO A 267 -5.07 -13.87 -24.86
C PRO A 267 -3.96 -13.68 -23.81
N TRP A 268 -2.97 -12.85 -24.12
CA TRP A 268 -1.91 -12.54 -23.15
C TRP A 268 -2.52 -11.89 -21.91
N ILE A 269 -2.29 -12.50 -20.76
CA ILE A 269 -2.68 -11.96 -19.45
C ILE A 269 -1.42 -11.75 -18.64
N SER A 270 -1.22 -10.54 -18.14
CA SER A 270 -0.29 -10.25 -17.08
C SER A 270 -1.04 -9.43 -16.03
N LYS A 271 -1.15 -9.96 -14.83
CA LYS A 271 -1.86 -9.36 -13.69
C LYS A 271 -0.92 -9.30 -12.50
N GLU A 272 -1.06 -8.28 -11.70
CA GLU A 272 -0.24 -8.08 -10.52
C GLU A 272 -1.10 -7.90 -9.27
N GLY A 273 -0.62 -8.39 -8.14
CA GLY A 273 -1.21 -8.21 -6.82
C GLY A 273 -0.15 -8.22 -5.74
N TYR A 274 -0.55 -7.89 -4.52
CA TYR A 274 0.32 -7.95 -3.34
C TYR A 274 -0.34 -8.80 -2.28
N THR A 275 0.44 -9.58 -1.55
CA THR A 275 -0.08 -10.35 -0.41
C THR A 275 -0.57 -9.41 0.69
N ASP A 276 -1.75 -9.69 1.21
CA ASP A 276 -2.36 -9.00 2.35
C ASP A 276 -1.77 -9.45 3.70
N ALA A 277 -2.34 -8.99 4.81
CA ALA A 277 -1.89 -9.32 6.16
C ALA A 277 -1.96 -10.84 6.47
N ASP A 278 -2.85 -11.57 5.77
CA ASP A 278 -2.96 -13.03 5.85
C ASP A 278 -2.04 -13.74 4.84
N GLY A 279 -1.16 -12.99 4.15
CA GLY A 279 -0.27 -13.50 3.13
C GLY A 279 -0.96 -13.87 1.81
N ARG A 280 -2.22 -13.46 1.59
CA ARG A 280 -3.05 -13.91 0.45
C ARG A 280 -3.13 -12.87 -0.65
N VAL A 281 -3.24 -13.35 -1.89
CA VAL A 281 -3.73 -12.56 -3.03
C VAL A 281 -4.96 -13.28 -3.58
N THR A 282 -6.12 -12.67 -3.37
CA THR A 282 -7.43 -13.29 -3.67
C THR A 282 -8.10 -12.72 -4.91
N ASP A 283 -7.48 -11.72 -5.55
CA ASP A 283 -8.04 -10.93 -6.65
C ASP A 283 -7.07 -10.74 -7.83
N LEU A 284 -6.13 -11.67 -8.03
CA LEU A 284 -5.20 -11.67 -9.19
C LEU A 284 -5.94 -11.61 -10.53
N MET A 285 -7.10 -12.25 -10.59
CA MET A 285 -8.03 -12.12 -11.72
C MET A 285 -9.36 -11.57 -11.19
N GLY A 286 -10.04 -10.72 -11.97
CA GLY A 286 -11.40 -10.32 -11.64
C GLY A 286 -12.34 -11.53 -11.60
N GLY A 287 -13.39 -11.51 -10.77
CA GLY A 287 -14.36 -12.60 -10.71
C GLY A 287 -15.08 -12.89 -12.06
N ASP A 288 -15.06 -11.93 -12.97
CA ASP A 288 -15.61 -12.04 -14.33
C ASP A 288 -14.56 -12.36 -15.40
N ASP A 289 -13.26 -12.40 -15.02
CA ASP A 289 -12.22 -12.82 -15.95
C ASP A 289 -12.38 -14.31 -16.30
N THR A 290 -12.21 -14.63 -17.57
CA THR A 290 -12.29 -16.01 -18.05
C THR A 290 -10.95 -16.69 -17.92
N LEU A 291 -10.92 -17.84 -17.22
CA LEU A 291 -9.74 -18.69 -17.15
C LEU A 291 -9.70 -19.60 -18.39
N PHE A 292 -8.62 -19.52 -19.15
CA PHE A 292 -8.38 -20.34 -20.34
C PHE A 292 -7.52 -21.56 -20.00
N ALA A 293 -7.66 -22.63 -20.77
CA ALA A 293 -6.73 -23.75 -20.70
C ALA A 293 -5.35 -23.31 -21.22
N GLY A 294 -4.28 -23.77 -20.58
CA GLY A 294 -2.91 -23.46 -20.95
C GLY A 294 -1.97 -23.35 -19.78
N ASP A 295 -0.74 -22.93 -20.05
CA ASP A 295 0.30 -22.80 -19.07
C ASP A 295 0.30 -21.39 -18.45
N TYR A 296 0.41 -21.35 -17.14
CA TYR A 296 0.46 -20.15 -16.35
C TYR A 296 1.74 -20.11 -15.51
N GLU A 297 2.15 -18.92 -15.13
CA GLU A 297 3.27 -18.68 -14.23
C GLU A 297 2.90 -17.64 -13.19
N LEU A 298 3.03 -17.98 -11.92
CA LEU A 298 3.05 -17.04 -10.80
C LEU A 298 4.50 -16.73 -10.48
N VAL A 299 4.87 -15.45 -10.51
CA VAL A 299 6.20 -14.99 -10.08
C VAL A 299 6.03 -14.24 -8.76
N PHE A 300 6.62 -14.76 -7.71
CA PHE A 300 6.65 -14.12 -6.40
C PHE A 300 7.96 -13.36 -6.27
N HIS A 301 7.90 -12.02 -6.16
CA HIS A 301 9.05 -11.14 -6.02
C HIS A 301 9.45 -11.04 -4.54
N VAL A 302 10.18 -12.03 -4.06
CA VAL A 302 10.43 -12.24 -2.62
C VAL A 302 11.65 -11.51 -2.09
N GLN A 303 12.53 -11.00 -2.95
CA GLN A 303 13.78 -10.37 -2.54
C GLN A 303 13.59 -9.28 -1.51
N GLU A 304 12.63 -8.40 -1.75
CA GLU A 304 12.38 -7.27 -0.86
C GLU A 304 11.83 -7.73 0.49
N TYR A 305 10.88 -8.67 0.47
CA TYR A 305 10.34 -9.26 1.69
C TYR A 305 11.44 -9.93 2.53
N VAL A 306 12.30 -10.77 1.90
CA VAL A 306 13.38 -11.45 2.62
C VAL A 306 14.40 -10.43 3.13
N ARG A 307 14.77 -9.43 2.34
CA ARG A 307 15.62 -8.33 2.80
C ARG A 307 15.03 -7.62 4.01
N MET A 308 13.72 -7.39 4.00
CA MET A 308 12.97 -6.74 5.07
C MET A 308 12.94 -7.57 6.36
N THR A 309 12.83 -8.90 6.25
CA THR A 309 12.66 -9.77 7.42
C THR A 309 13.98 -10.26 8.00
N THR A 310 15.04 -10.36 7.17
CA THR A 310 16.34 -10.92 7.59
C THR A 310 17.48 -9.90 7.57
N GLY A 311 17.30 -8.74 6.94
CA GLY A 311 18.37 -7.76 6.67
C GLY A 311 19.34 -8.19 5.55
N GLN A 312 19.13 -9.34 4.92
CA GLN A 312 20.00 -9.91 3.89
C GLN A 312 19.29 -10.01 2.54
N LYS A 313 20.07 -10.07 1.47
CA LYS A 313 19.51 -10.37 0.15
C LYS A 313 19.00 -11.81 0.14
N SER A 314 17.85 -12.04 -0.47
CA SER A 314 17.35 -13.39 -0.71
C SER A 314 18.30 -14.15 -1.65
N PHE A 315 18.49 -15.44 -1.38
CA PHE A 315 19.20 -16.33 -2.32
C PHE A 315 18.42 -16.46 -3.64
N TYR A 316 17.08 -16.54 -3.54
CA TYR A 316 16.18 -16.50 -4.69
C TYR A 316 15.50 -15.12 -4.72
N PRO A 317 15.83 -14.21 -5.64
CA PRO A 317 15.17 -12.90 -5.74
C PRO A 317 13.71 -13.02 -6.15
N GLU A 318 13.39 -14.05 -6.93
CA GLU A 318 12.07 -14.38 -7.42
C GLU A 318 11.82 -15.89 -7.34
N CYS A 319 10.55 -16.26 -7.10
CA CYS A 319 10.12 -17.66 -7.08
C CYS A 319 9.08 -17.86 -8.19
N PRO A 320 9.48 -18.23 -9.42
CA PRO A 320 8.54 -18.53 -10.48
C PRO A 320 7.94 -19.94 -10.31
N ILE A 321 6.61 -19.99 -10.25
CA ILE A 321 5.85 -21.25 -10.16
C ILE A 321 5.03 -21.41 -11.43
N ARG A 322 5.33 -22.43 -12.20
CA ARG A 322 4.60 -22.78 -13.42
C ARG A 322 3.61 -23.89 -13.14
N PHE A 323 2.41 -23.74 -13.70
CA PHE A 323 1.35 -24.75 -13.58
C PHE A 323 0.45 -24.73 -14.83
N THR A 324 -0.26 -25.83 -15.07
CA THR A 324 -1.10 -25.99 -16.23
C THR A 324 -2.57 -26.02 -15.81
N VAL A 325 -3.39 -25.21 -16.47
CA VAL A 325 -4.86 -25.29 -16.46
C VAL A 325 -5.28 -26.21 -17.60
N PHE A 326 -5.76 -27.40 -17.26
CA PHE A 326 -6.13 -28.41 -18.26
C PHE A 326 -7.43 -28.04 -18.99
N SER A 327 -7.53 -28.47 -20.25
CA SER A 327 -8.76 -28.42 -21.00
C SER A 327 -9.89 -29.19 -20.26
N GLY A 328 -11.04 -28.54 -20.11
CA GLY A 328 -12.16 -29.09 -19.31
C GLY A 328 -12.13 -28.74 -17.83
N ARG A 329 -11.05 -28.14 -17.30
CA ARG A 329 -10.91 -27.72 -15.88
C ARG A 329 -10.84 -26.21 -15.70
N THR A 330 -11.24 -25.43 -16.68
CA THR A 330 -11.21 -23.94 -16.65
C THR A 330 -12.25 -23.33 -15.70
N LYS A 331 -13.16 -24.13 -15.16
CA LYS A 331 -14.15 -23.71 -14.15
C LYS A 331 -13.71 -24.03 -12.72
N GLU A 332 -12.61 -24.75 -12.55
CA GLU A 332 -12.05 -25.06 -11.24
C GLU A 332 -11.34 -23.83 -10.65
N HIS A 333 -11.28 -23.78 -9.34
CA HIS A 333 -10.45 -22.82 -8.61
C HIS A 333 -9.03 -23.38 -8.47
N TYR A 334 -8.04 -22.53 -8.74
CA TYR A 334 -6.63 -22.87 -8.63
C TYR A 334 -6.01 -22.05 -7.47
N HIS A 335 -5.67 -22.73 -6.40
CA HIS A 335 -4.93 -22.16 -5.29
C HIS A 335 -3.49 -22.66 -5.33
N VAL A 336 -2.52 -21.73 -5.44
CA VAL A 336 -1.09 -22.07 -5.59
C VAL A 336 -0.30 -21.37 -4.47
N PRO A 337 -0.14 -22.02 -3.29
CA PRO A 337 0.61 -21.46 -2.17
C PRO A 337 2.12 -21.45 -2.41
N LEU A 338 2.83 -20.55 -1.74
CA LEU A 338 4.28 -20.53 -1.61
C LEU A 338 4.69 -20.69 -0.14
N LEU A 339 5.49 -21.68 0.15
CA LEU A 339 6.21 -21.83 1.41
C LEU A 339 7.60 -21.23 1.24
N LEU A 340 7.87 -20.12 1.90
CA LEU A 340 9.07 -19.32 1.71
C LEU A 340 10.00 -19.43 2.93
N ASN A 341 11.29 -19.56 2.67
CA ASN A 341 12.34 -19.29 3.65
C ASN A 341 13.53 -18.58 2.95
N PRO A 342 14.52 -18.02 3.67
CA PRO A 342 15.59 -17.22 3.08
C PRO A 342 16.45 -17.95 2.02
N PHE A 343 16.53 -19.28 2.08
CA PHE A 343 17.41 -20.11 1.24
C PHE A 343 16.66 -21.15 0.40
N GLY A 344 15.33 -21.15 0.42
CA GLY A 344 14.53 -22.11 -0.31
C GLY A 344 13.05 -21.74 -0.36
N TYR A 345 12.31 -22.43 -1.21
CA TYR A 345 10.87 -22.33 -1.27
C TYR A 345 10.24 -23.64 -1.74
N GLY A 346 8.99 -23.81 -1.41
CA GLY A 346 8.17 -24.95 -1.86
C GLY A 346 6.79 -24.48 -2.28
N THR A 347 6.13 -25.28 -3.09
CA THR A 347 4.76 -25.02 -3.54
C THR A 347 3.99 -26.32 -3.67
N TYR A 348 2.66 -26.21 -3.65
CA TYR A 348 1.75 -27.34 -3.89
C TYR A 348 0.45 -26.82 -4.49
N ARG A 349 -0.38 -27.71 -5.02
CA ARG A 349 -1.75 -27.34 -5.39
C ARG A 349 -2.60 -27.38 -4.13
N GLY A 350 -3.05 -26.19 -3.69
CA GLY A 350 -4.04 -26.06 -2.64
C GLY A 350 -5.45 -26.46 -3.11
N SER A 351 -6.34 -26.74 -2.18
CA SER A 351 -7.75 -27.07 -2.41
C SER A 351 -8.62 -25.81 -2.53
#